data_182f70c0a4687ff92033f4a953a2b8e3
#
_entry.id   182f70c0a4687ff92033f4a953a2b8e3
#
_cell.length_a   1.000
_cell.length_b   1.000
_cell.length_c   1.000
_cell.angle_alpha   90.00
_cell.angle_beta   90.00
_cell.angle_gamma   90.00
#
_symmetry.space_group_name_H-M   'P 1'
#
loop_
_entity.id
_entity.type
_entity.pdbx_description
1 polymer ?
#
loop_
_entity_poly.entity_id
_entity_poly.type
_entity_poly.pdbx_seq_one_letter_code
_entity_poly.pdbx_strand_id
1 'polypeptide(L)'
;MKDGKDLKLKALVNSGCTYTGIDEQLVKDKRIQTKPINFSFEVFNMDRTKNREMTKVTPLKIEVNGHKEQLEAAVMDLNRTDIFLGHDWLVKHNPEVNWKTRKIKLTRCPGSCTMKHQDIRFETRRTQATETTIQNNGEIRKKLDKTNLEDLPNYIQLFTHLFNKKKFKKLLERCEWDYEINLTDEVLQKLNTKAYTMTLKKEEALNQWLDKQLKAGLIVESKSRYVAPYFYIPKKDSSLWLIQDYRKLIQVTIKGKTPLPLIGEVIDKLKEAKYFNKLDLIWRYNNVQIKEDNEWKAVFLMNKGLFELQVMYFGLCNSPRTFQRIMNSIFQELLHEGVLANYMDDFVILARTMEELKEKTI
;
A
#
# COMPACT_ATOMS: atom_id res chain seq x y z
N MET A 1 35.60 -9.59 22.72
CA MET A 1 36.65 -8.72 22.11
C MET A 1 37.87 -8.78 23.03
N LYS A 2 39.06 -9.05 22.52
CA LYS A 2 40.27 -9.11 23.35
C LYS A 2 40.74 -7.75 23.89
N ASP A 3 40.23 -6.62 23.39
CA ASP A 3 40.78 -5.28 23.73
C ASP A 3 39.78 -4.29 24.36
N GLY A 4 38.58 -4.76 24.80
CA GLY A 4 37.69 -3.93 25.64
C GLY A 4 37.23 -2.56 25.08
N LYS A 5 37.49 -2.25 23.81
CA LYS A 5 37.14 -0.95 23.22
C LYS A 5 35.70 -0.93 22.71
N ASP A 6 34.93 0.05 23.19
CA ASP A 6 33.55 0.30 22.69
C ASP A 6 33.62 0.77 21.24
N LEU A 7 32.78 0.18 20.39
CA LEU A 7 32.63 0.55 18.99
C LEU A 7 31.42 1.45 18.82
N LYS A 8 31.60 2.61 18.19
CA LYS A 8 30.48 3.46 17.77
C LYS A 8 29.96 2.95 16.44
N LEU A 9 28.74 2.44 16.43
CA LEU A 9 28.08 1.86 15.28
C LEU A 9 26.81 2.62 14.94
N LYS A 10 26.39 2.55 13.69
CA LYS A 10 25.10 3.08 13.22
C LYS A 10 24.07 1.97 13.21
N ALA A 11 23.03 2.11 14.03
CA ALA A 11 21.90 1.20 14.04
C ALA A 11 20.75 1.78 13.21
N LEU A 12 20.15 0.94 12.36
CA LEU A 12 18.95 1.25 11.61
C LEU A 12 17.77 0.45 12.20
N VAL A 13 16.72 1.16 12.60
CA VAL A 13 15.46 0.51 12.99
C VAL A 13 14.69 0.12 11.73
N ASN A 14 14.45 -1.18 11.53
CA ASN A 14 13.82 -1.71 10.33
C ASN A 14 12.68 -2.67 10.69
N SER A 15 11.44 -2.18 10.67
CA SER A 15 10.24 -2.98 10.95
C SER A 15 9.95 -4.06 9.90
N GLY A 16 10.54 -3.96 8.71
CA GLY A 16 10.42 -4.97 7.66
C GLY A 16 11.40 -6.14 7.79
N CYS A 17 12.36 -6.06 8.71
CA CYS A 17 13.30 -7.13 9.01
C CYS A 17 12.81 -7.93 10.21
N THR A 18 12.66 -9.25 10.08
CA THR A 18 12.13 -10.11 11.15
C THR A 18 13.08 -10.17 12.36
N TYR A 19 14.38 -10.23 12.12
CA TYR A 19 15.41 -10.39 13.13
C TYR A 19 16.37 -9.20 13.18
N THR A 20 16.88 -8.92 14.38
CA THR A 20 17.99 -8.00 14.58
C THR A 20 19.26 -8.61 13.98
N GLY A 21 19.96 -7.83 13.16
CA GLY A 21 21.13 -8.27 12.41
C GLY A 21 22.33 -7.36 12.52
N ILE A 22 23.52 -7.93 12.33
CA ILE A 22 24.79 -7.24 12.24
C ILE A 22 25.48 -7.59 10.92
N ASP A 23 26.17 -6.62 10.35
CA ASP A 23 26.86 -6.78 9.08
C ASP A 23 28.00 -7.82 9.14
N GLU A 24 28.01 -8.75 8.17
CA GLU A 24 29.01 -9.82 8.12
C GLU A 24 30.43 -9.27 7.93
N GLN A 25 30.61 -8.22 7.10
CA GLN A 25 31.92 -7.63 6.88
C GLN A 25 32.43 -6.94 8.14
N LEU A 26 31.55 -6.23 8.86
CA LEU A 26 31.89 -5.63 10.16
C LEU A 26 32.32 -6.69 11.18
N VAL A 27 31.62 -7.81 11.24
CA VAL A 27 31.98 -8.93 12.13
C VAL A 27 33.37 -9.46 11.82
N LYS A 28 33.72 -9.62 10.53
CA LYS A 28 35.04 -10.07 10.07
C LYS A 28 36.12 -9.02 10.40
N ASP A 29 35.91 -7.76 10.05
CA ASP A 29 36.88 -6.68 10.20
C ASP A 29 37.21 -6.40 11.69
N LYS A 30 36.20 -6.47 12.54
CA LYS A 30 36.34 -6.26 13.98
C LYS A 30 36.58 -7.53 14.79
N ARG A 31 36.67 -8.68 14.11
CA ARG A 31 36.92 -10.01 14.73
C ARG A 31 35.94 -10.29 15.88
N ILE A 32 34.66 -9.97 15.68
CA ILE A 32 33.61 -10.17 16.67
C ILE A 32 33.32 -11.68 16.79
N GLN A 33 33.22 -12.18 18.01
CA GLN A 33 32.95 -13.60 18.25
C GLN A 33 31.54 -13.96 17.81
N THR A 34 31.41 -15.05 17.05
CA THR A 34 30.14 -15.58 16.58
C THR A 34 29.91 -16.99 17.12
N LYS A 35 28.65 -17.38 17.25
CA LYS A 35 28.21 -18.74 17.61
C LYS A 35 27.44 -19.33 16.43
N PRO A 36 27.67 -20.58 16.05
CA PRO A 36 26.80 -21.26 15.11
C PRO A 36 25.40 -21.45 15.70
N ILE A 37 24.39 -21.44 14.86
CA ILE A 37 23.02 -21.81 15.22
C ILE A 37 22.74 -23.24 14.79
N ASN A 38 21.98 -23.96 15.62
CA ASN A 38 21.66 -25.38 15.38
C ASN A 38 20.67 -25.58 14.22
N PHE A 39 19.98 -24.53 13.81
CA PHE A 39 19.05 -24.53 12.69
C PHE A 39 19.35 -23.34 11.78
N SER A 40 19.57 -23.59 10.48
CA SER A 40 19.71 -22.50 9.53
C SER A 40 18.36 -21.90 9.19
N PHE A 41 18.29 -20.56 9.13
CA PHE A 41 17.11 -19.84 8.69
C PHE A 41 17.38 -19.22 7.31
N GLU A 42 16.44 -19.40 6.41
CA GLU A 42 16.50 -18.73 5.12
C GLU A 42 16.12 -17.25 5.27
N VAL A 43 16.99 -16.36 4.80
CA VAL A 43 16.72 -14.92 4.77
C VAL A 43 16.27 -14.55 3.36
N PHE A 44 15.10 -13.93 3.28
CA PHE A 44 14.54 -13.44 2.03
C PHE A 44 14.60 -11.91 1.99
N ASN A 45 14.92 -11.36 0.82
CA ASN A 45 14.78 -9.94 0.54
C ASN A 45 13.31 -9.54 0.47
N MET A 46 13.02 -8.22 0.45
CA MET A 46 11.64 -7.73 0.29
C MET A 46 10.96 -8.17 -1.02
N ASP A 47 11.74 -8.51 -2.05
CA ASP A 47 11.29 -9.05 -3.34
C ASP A 47 11.13 -10.59 -3.33
N ARG A 48 11.26 -11.21 -2.14
CA ARG A 48 11.22 -12.67 -1.90
C ARG A 48 12.35 -13.46 -2.60
N THR A 49 13.36 -12.80 -3.09
CA THR A 49 14.57 -13.52 -3.52
C THR A 49 15.30 -14.06 -2.29
N LYS A 50 15.74 -15.34 -2.37
CA LYS A 50 16.55 -15.94 -1.32
C LYS A 50 17.88 -15.20 -1.26
N ASN A 51 18.17 -14.55 -0.14
CA ASN A 51 19.42 -13.83 0.03
C ASN A 51 20.53 -14.79 0.42
N ARG A 52 20.48 -15.37 1.61
CA ARG A 52 21.43 -16.36 2.13
C ARG A 52 20.80 -17.13 3.28
N GLU A 53 21.47 -18.22 3.67
CA GLU A 53 21.16 -18.91 4.92
C GLU A 53 21.89 -18.24 6.08
N MET A 54 21.15 -17.95 7.13
CA MET A 54 21.69 -17.45 8.38
C MET A 54 22.18 -18.66 9.20
N THR A 55 23.48 -18.73 9.42
CA THR A 55 24.12 -19.85 10.12
C THR A 55 24.83 -19.45 11.42
N LYS A 56 24.94 -18.14 11.68
CA LYS A 56 25.70 -17.59 12.81
C LYS A 56 24.96 -16.45 13.48
N VAL A 57 25.09 -16.38 14.80
CA VAL A 57 24.67 -15.24 15.63
C VAL A 57 25.82 -14.73 16.47
N THR A 58 25.73 -13.48 16.89
CA THR A 58 26.70 -12.88 17.82
C THR A 58 25.99 -12.23 18.99
N PRO A 59 26.42 -12.51 20.25
CA PRO A 59 25.94 -11.78 21.40
C PRO A 59 26.55 -10.37 21.42
N LEU A 60 25.71 -9.36 21.50
CA LEU A 60 26.08 -7.97 21.54
C LEU A 60 25.62 -7.32 22.85
N LYS A 61 26.46 -6.44 23.40
CA LYS A 61 26.06 -5.47 24.41
C LYS A 61 25.97 -4.13 23.71
N ILE A 62 24.79 -3.56 23.65
CA ILE A 62 24.55 -2.27 23.01
C ILE A 62 24.18 -1.22 24.05
N GLU A 63 24.61 0.00 23.79
CA GLU A 63 24.24 1.17 24.57
C GLU A 63 23.79 2.29 23.64
N VAL A 64 22.57 2.81 23.86
CA VAL A 64 22.01 3.94 23.11
C VAL A 64 21.45 4.95 24.10
N ASN A 65 22.11 6.13 24.22
CA ASN A 65 21.70 7.20 25.14
C ASN A 65 21.44 6.72 26.59
N GLY A 66 22.31 5.84 27.10
CA GLY A 66 22.20 5.31 28.44
C GLY A 66 21.26 4.12 28.61
N HIS A 67 20.51 3.74 27.58
CA HIS A 67 19.81 2.47 27.51
C HIS A 67 20.80 1.37 27.16
N LYS A 68 20.99 0.42 28.09
CA LYS A 68 21.93 -0.70 27.93
C LYS A 68 21.17 -2.00 27.89
N GLU A 69 21.50 -2.84 26.92
CA GLU A 69 20.92 -4.18 26.82
C GLU A 69 21.90 -5.20 26.25
N GLN A 70 21.56 -6.48 26.43
CA GLN A 70 22.22 -7.59 25.75
C GLN A 70 21.22 -8.18 24.75
N LEU A 71 21.65 -8.38 23.53
CA LEU A 71 20.87 -9.01 22.46
C LEU A 71 21.74 -9.97 21.65
N GLU A 72 21.11 -10.88 20.94
CA GLU A 72 21.74 -11.71 19.92
C GLU A 72 21.39 -11.16 18.54
N ALA A 73 22.41 -10.85 17.75
CA ALA A 73 22.23 -10.39 16.39
C ALA A 73 22.63 -11.45 15.38
N ALA A 74 21.81 -11.63 14.37
CA ALA A 74 22.09 -12.51 13.24
C ALA A 74 23.21 -11.92 12.37
N VAL A 75 24.17 -12.73 11.97
CA VAL A 75 25.24 -12.29 11.08
C VAL A 75 24.75 -12.39 9.63
N MET A 76 24.60 -11.23 8.96
CA MET A 76 24.05 -11.16 7.62
C MET A 76 24.66 -10.01 6.82
N ASP A 77 24.52 -10.02 5.50
CA ASP A 77 24.96 -8.91 4.65
C ASP A 77 23.93 -7.77 4.74
N LEU A 78 24.33 -6.66 5.36
CA LEU A 78 23.47 -5.50 5.60
C LEU A 78 23.73 -4.33 4.64
N ASN A 79 24.53 -4.55 3.61
CA ASN A 79 24.73 -3.60 2.52
C ASN A 79 24.98 -2.15 3.01
N ARG A 80 26.09 -1.91 3.71
CA ARG A 80 26.56 -0.61 4.28
C ARG A 80 25.84 -0.13 5.57
N THR A 81 25.17 -0.99 6.26
CA THR A 81 24.59 -0.67 7.58
C THR A 81 25.23 -1.59 8.62
N ASP A 82 25.67 -1.02 9.73
CA ASP A 82 26.39 -1.78 10.74
C ASP A 82 25.48 -2.76 11.48
N ILE A 83 24.30 -2.28 11.91
CA ILE A 83 23.29 -3.06 12.65
C ILE A 83 21.89 -2.70 12.19
N PHE A 84 21.01 -3.72 12.03
CA PHE A 84 19.58 -3.57 11.96
C PHE A 84 18.93 -3.98 13.28
N LEU A 85 18.07 -3.11 13.83
CA LEU A 85 17.15 -3.47 14.91
C LEU A 85 15.83 -3.88 14.24
N GLY A 86 15.56 -5.19 14.25
CA GLY A 86 14.45 -5.80 13.55
C GLY A 86 13.13 -5.78 14.34
N HIS A 87 12.15 -6.51 13.82
CA HIS A 87 10.83 -6.63 14.44
C HIS A 87 10.89 -7.29 15.81
N ASP A 88 11.78 -8.27 15.99
CA ASP A 88 12.09 -8.91 17.28
C ASP A 88 12.46 -7.90 18.37
N TRP A 89 13.34 -6.94 18.02
CA TRP A 89 13.73 -5.85 18.91
C TRP A 89 12.55 -4.90 19.17
N LEU A 90 11.79 -4.54 18.13
CA LEU A 90 10.64 -3.64 18.24
C LEU A 90 9.54 -4.23 19.13
N VAL A 91 9.25 -5.51 19.01
CA VAL A 91 8.28 -6.21 19.87
C VAL A 91 8.74 -6.23 21.32
N LYS A 92 10.04 -6.54 21.56
CA LYS A 92 10.62 -6.62 22.90
C LYS A 92 10.58 -5.28 23.64
N HIS A 93 10.84 -4.17 22.94
CA HIS A 93 10.97 -2.83 23.55
C HIS A 93 9.72 -1.98 23.41
N ASN A 94 8.84 -2.27 22.45
CA ASN A 94 7.60 -1.54 22.15
C ASN A 94 7.77 -0.01 22.27
N PRO A 95 8.70 0.61 21.50
CA PRO A 95 9.07 2.00 21.67
C PRO A 95 7.94 2.97 21.29
N GLU A 96 7.85 4.08 21.99
CA GLU A 96 7.02 5.22 21.57
C GLU A 96 7.80 6.09 20.58
N VAL A 97 7.34 6.16 19.32
CA VAL A 97 8.02 6.91 18.27
C VAL A 97 7.24 8.19 17.95
N ASN A 98 7.87 9.34 18.19
CA ASN A 98 7.32 10.60 17.73
C ASN A 98 7.98 11.01 16.41
N TRP A 99 7.28 10.78 15.31
CA TRP A 99 7.76 11.05 13.95
C TRP A 99 7.95 12.54 13.64
N LYS A 100 7.18 13.43 14.30
CA LYS A 100 7.31 14.88 14.14
C LYS A 100 8.61 15.40 14.76
N THR A 101 8.87 15.00 16.00
CA THR A 101 10.04 15.47 16.76
C THR A 101 11.27 14.60 16.55
N ARG A 102 11.12 13.47 15.82
CA ARG A 102 12.16 12.45 15.59
C ARG A 102 12.76 11.92 16.89
N LYS A 103 11.90 11.62 17.84
CA LYS A 103 12.28 11.08 19.14
C LYS A 103 11.68 9.72 19.38
N ILE A 104 12.47 8.84 19.99
CA ILE A 104 12.05 7.53 20.46
C ILE A 104 12.15 7.53 21.98
N LYS A 105 11.09 7.04 22.64
CA LYS A 105 11.07 6.76 24.07
C LYS A 105 10.97 5.27 24.32
N LEU A 106 11.86 4.75 25.13
CA LEU A 106 11.91 3.34 25.52
C LEU A 106 11.29 3.16 26.91
N THR A 107 9.99 3.43 27.04
CA THR A 107 9.25 3.41 28.32
C THR A 107 8.71 2.03 28.69
N ARG A 108 8.69 1.09 27.73
CA ARG A 108 8.07 -0.24 27.89
C ARG A 108 9.06 -1.38 27.80
N CYS A 109 10.34 -1.10 28.00
CA CYS A 109 11.40 -2.11 27.96
C CYS A 109 11.24 -3.17 29.04
N PRO A 110 11.67 -4.43 28.77
CA PRO A 110 11.73 -5.47 29.79
C PRO A 110 12.72 -5.10 30.90
N GLY A 111 12.52 -5.66 32.09
CA GLY A 111 13.37 -5.39 33.25
C GLY A 111 14.86 -5.78 33.13
N SER A 112 15.21 -6.51 32.04
CA SER A 112 16.60 -6.83 31.69
C SER A 112 17.37 -5.65 31.09
N CYS A 113 16.71 -4.56 30.75
CA CYS A 113 17.33 -3.34 30.22
C CYS A 113 17.61 -2.34 31.33
N THR A 114 18.76 -1.71 31.29
CA THR A 114 19.06 -0.58 32.19
C THR A 114 18.60 0.70 31.51
N MET A 115 17.62 1.38 32.10
CA MET A 115 17.02 2.57 31.50
C MET A 115 17.54 3.85 32.17
N LYS A 116 17.90 4.83 31.34
CA LYS A 116 17.86 6.26 31.71
C LYS A 116 16.77 6.91 30.84
N HIS A 117 15.86 7.65 31.44
CA HIS A 117 14.73 8.32 30.79
C HIS A 117 15.21 9.48 29.89
N GLN A 118 15.98 9.19 28.86
CA GLN A 118 16.42 10.18 27.87
C GLN A 118 15.81 9.88 26.51
N ASP A 119 15.28 10.95 25.88
CA ASP A 119 14.78 10.88 24.52
C ASP A 119 15.92 10.52 23.55
N ILE A 120 15.78 9.45 22.82
CA ILE A 120 16.71 9.06 21.74
C ILE A 120 16.30 9.84 20.50
N ARG A 121 17.17 10.67 19.95
CA ARG A 121 16.95 11.30 18.64
C ARG A 121 17.37 10.36 17.53
N PHE A 122 16.58 10.29 16.48
CA PHE A 122 16.90 9.51 15.28
C PHE A 122 16.87 10.38 14.02
N GLU A 123 17.70 10.01 13.04
CA GLU A 123 17.68 10.58 11.71
C GLU A 123 16.92 9.66 10.77
N THR A 124 16.02 10.24 9.96
CA THR A 124 15.37 9.46 8.89
C THR A 124 16.35 9.35 7.73
N ARG A 125 16.76 8.14 7.41
CA ARG A 125 17.57 7.89 6.22
C ARG A 125 16.68 8.12 4.98
N ARG A 126 16.97 9.14 4.18
CA ARG A 126 16.52 9.15 2.78
C ARG A 126 17.40 8.14 2.05
N THR A 127 16.90 6.96 1.83
CA THR A 127 17.64 5.91 1.12
C THR A 127 17.63 6.23 -0.37
N GLN A 128 18.82 6.47 -0.94
CA GLN A 128 19.01 6.41 -2.40
C GLN A 128 18.65 5.03 -2.96
N ALA A 129 18.68 3.96 -2.14
CA ALA A 129 18.14 2.65 -2.48
C ALA A 129 16.64 2.66 -2.87
N THR A 130 15.85 3.61 -2.35
CA THR A 130 14.47 3.80 -2.78
C THR A 130 14.39 4.35 -4.20
N GLU A 131 15.37 5.13 -4.64
CA GLU A 131 15.44 5.63 -6.02
C GLU A 131 15.82 4.50 -7.01
N THR A 132 16.73 3.61 -6.63
CA THR A 132 17.11 2.47 -7.48
C THR A 132 16.00 1.43 -7.57
N THR A 133 15.29 1.15 -6.47
CA THR A 133 14.12 0.25 -6.47
C THR A 133 12.92 0.89 -7.17
N ILE A 134 12.75 2.22 -7.05
CA ILE A 134 11.69 2.96 -7.76
C ILE A 134 12.02 3.11 -9.24
N GLN A 135 13.27 3.26 -9.63
CA GLN A 135 13.68 3.25 -11.04
C GLN A 135 13.43 1.87 -11.66
N ASN A 136 13.79 0.79 -10.98
CA ASN A 136 13.49 -0.58 -11.45
C ASN A 136 11.99 -0.87 -11.47
N ASN A 137 11.22 -0.45 -10.44
CA ASN A 137 9.75 -0.54 -10.48
C ASN A 137 9.14 0.43 -11.52
N GLY A 138 9.76 1.59 -11.75
CA GLY A 138 9.40 2.53 -12.80
C GLY A 138 9.69 1.98 -14.20
N GLU A 139 10.79 1.27 -14.38
CA GLU A 139 11.11 0.57 -15.63
C GLU A 139 10.26 -0.69 -15.83
N ILE A 140 9.96 -1.44 -14.77
CA ILE A 140 9.00 -2.55 -14.81
C ILE A 140 7.59 -2.02 -15.14
N ARG A 141 7.14 -0.93 -14.50
CA ARG A 141 5.87 -0.29 -14.89
C ARG A 141 5.91 0.32 -16.30
N LYS A 142 7.02 0.95 -16.72
CA LYS A 142 7.20 1.42 -18.11
C LYS A 142 7.31 0.27 -19.09
N LYS A 143 7.88 -0.88 -18.70
CA LYS A 143 7.83 -2.11 -19.51
C LYS A 143 6.41 -2.66 -19.59
N LEU A 144 5.66 -2.72 -18.47
CA LEU A 144 4.26 -3.16 -18.47
C LEU A 144 3.33 -2.20 -19.23
N ASP A 145 3.58 -0.88 -19.19
CA ASP A 145 2.86 0.10 -20.03
C ASP A 145 3.25 0.04 -21.51
N LYS A 146 4.39 -0.58 -21.84
CA LYS A 146 4.88 -0.87 -23.20
C LYS A 146 4.83 -2.35 -23.56
N THR A 147 4.19 -3.20 -22.75
CA THR A 147 3.98 -4.59 -23.14
C THR A 147 3.19 -4.56 -24.44
N ASN A 148 3.86 -4.80 -25.53
CA ASN A 148 3.20 -5.07 -26.79
C ASN A 148 2.26 -6.23 -26.52
N LEU A 149 1.03 -6.15 -26.99
CA LEU A 149 0.06 -7.24 -26.86
C LEU A 149 0.62 -8.57 -27.41
N GLU A 150 1.67 -8.49 -28.22
CA GLU A 150 2.45 -9.59 -28.79
C GLU A 150 3.35 -10.31 -27.78
N ASP A 151 3.73 -9.63 -26.67
CA ASP A 151 4.57 -10.22 -25.60
C ASP A 151 3.75 -11.02 -24.56
N LEU A 152 2.42 -11.08 -24.72
CA LEU A 152 1.57 -11.87 -23.83
C LEU A 152 1.75 -13.37 -24.10
N PRO A 153 1.70 -14.21 -23.06
CA PRO A 153 1.72 -15.66 -23.21
C PRO A 153 0.65 -16.15 -24.20
N ASN A 154 0.97 -17.13 -25.02
CA ASN A 154 0.09 -17.62 -26.09
C ASN A 154 -1.34 -17.94 -25.62
N TYR A 155 -1.51 -18.46 -24.40
CA TYR A 155 -2.81 -18.79 -23.84
C TYR A 155 -3.68 -17.56 -23.49
N ILE A 156 -3.07 -16.36 -23.37
CA ILE A 156 -3.78 -15.10 -23.12
C ILE A 156 -4.02 -14.32 -24.43
N GLN A 157 -3.37 -14.66 -25.52
CA GLN A 157 -3.46 -13.90 -26.78
C GLN A 157 -4.89 -13.81 -27.33
N LEU A 158 -5.73 -14.81 -27.12
CA LEU A 158 -7.15 -14.79 -27.48
C LEU A 158 -7.93 -13.69 -26.76
N PHE A 159 -7.47 -13.26 -25.60
CA PHE A 159 -8.09 -12.26 -24.71
C PHE A 159 -7.44 -10.88 -24.81
N THR A 160 -6.56 -10.62 -25.79
CA THR A 160 -5.86 -9.33 -25.96
C THR A 160 -6.81 -8.13 -26.02
N HIS A 161 -8.04 -8.34 -26.52
CA HIS A 161 -9.07 -7.32 -26.55
C HIS A 161 -9.46 -6.79 -25.14
N LEU A 162 -9.34 -7.62 -24.08
CA LEU A 162 -9.61 -7.24 -22.69
C LEU A 162 -8.49 -6.36 -22.10
N PHE A 163 -7.28 -6.36 -22.68
CA PHE A 163 -6.15 -5.55 -22.23
C PHE A 163 -6.04 -4.21 -22.97
N ASN A 164 -6.98 -3.91 -23.89
CA ASN A 164 -6.93 -2.71 -24.71
C ASN A 164 -7.53 -1.49 -23.99
N LYS A 165 -6.68 -0.63 -23.40
CA LYS A 165 -7.06 0.58 -22.70
C LYS A 165 -7.97 1.55 -23.50
N LYS A 166 -7.98 1.49 -24.83
CA LYS A 166 -8.80 2.37 -25.67
C LYS A 166 -10.28 1.98 -25.66
N LYS A 167 -10.61 0.71 -25.47
CA LYS A 167 -12.00 0.23 -25.44
C LYS A 167 -12.75 0.57 -24.14
N PHE A 168 -12.04 0.87 -23.05
CA PHE A 168 -12.61 1.16 -21.73
C PHE A 168 -13.02 2.64 -21.52
N LYS A 169 -13.15 3.44 -22.60
CA LYS A 169 -13.52 4.86 -22.49
C LYS A 169 -15.01 5.13 -22.41
N LYS A 170 -15.83 4.10 -22.49
CA LYS A 170 -17.30 4.24 -22.45
C LYS A 170 -17.78 3.82 -21.07
N LEU A 171 -18.68 4.64 -20.48
CA LEU A 171 -19.41 4.23 -19.28
C LEU A 171 -20.12 2.90 -19.52
N LEU A 172 -20.11 2.02 -18.55
CA LEU A 172 -20.91 0.81 -18.56
C LEU A 172 -22.39 1.20 -18.51
N GLU A 173 -23.27 0.34 -18.94
CA GLU A 173 -24.72 0.56 -18.80
C GLU A 173 -25.12 0.50 -17.34
N ARG A 174 -26.16 1.25 -16.96
CA ARG A 174 -26.72 1.23 -15.62
C ARG A 174 -27.24 -0.15 -15.28
N CYS A 175 -27.06 -0.56 -14.03
CA CYS A 175 -27.44 -1.88 -13.57
C CYS A 175 -27.81 -1.87 -12.08
N GLU A 176 -28.26 -3.00 -11.57
CA GLU A 176 -28.61 -3.18 -10.15
C GLU A 176 -27.45 -2.94 -9.16
N TRP A 177 -26.22 -2.93 -9.67
CA TRP A 177 -25.00 -2.70 -8.88
C TRP A 177 -24.62 -1.24 -8.73
N ASP A 178 -25.40 -0.30 -9.32
CA ASP A 178 -25.12 1.12 -9.25
C ASP A 178 -24.94 1.57 -7.80
N TYR A 179 -23.97 2.47 -7.59
CA TYR A 179 -23.56 2.92 -6.26
C TYR A 179 -24.57 3.86 -5.64
N GLU A 180 -25.20 3.45 -4.56
CA GLU A 180 -26.18 4.23 -3.82
C GLU A 180 -25.53 4.99 -2.64
N ILE A 181 -25.88 6.27 -2.50
CA ILE A 181 -25.44 7.14 -1.40
C ILE A 181 -26.65 7.39 -0.49
N ASN A 182 -26.73 6.66 0.61
CA ASN A 182 -27.79 6.81 1.61
C ASN A 182 -27.30 7.76 2.71
N LEU A 183 -28.07 8.81 2.94
CA LEU A 183 -27.75 9.85 3.91
C LEU A 183 -28.65 9.72 5.14
N THR A 184 -28.16 10.19 6.30
CA THR A 184 -28.98 10.33 7.52
C THR A 184 -29.86 11.58 7.42
N ASP A 185 -30.96 11.64 8.16
CA ASP A 185 -31.92 12.76 8.09
C ASP A 185 -31.36 14.14 8.54
N GLU A 186 -30.24 14.15 9.24
CA GLU A 186 -29.62 15.37 9.78
C GLU A 186 -28.82 16.25 8.79
N VAL A 187 -28.85 15.93 7.51
CA VAL A 187 -27.79 16.26 6.54
C VAL A 187 -27.81 17.68 6.00
N LEU A 188 -28.99 18.32 5.93
CA LEU A 188 -29.20 19.44 4.99
C LEU A 188 -28.45 20.75 5.31
N GLN A 189 -27.90 20.92 6.52
CA GLN A 189 -27.27 22.19 6.92
C GLN A 189 -25.72 22.18 7.00
N LYS A 190 -25.06 21.01 6.90
CA LYS A 190 -23.64 20.86 7.29
C LYS A 190 -22.65 20.66 6.13
N LEU A 191 -23.08 20.58 4.90
CA LEU A 191 -22.22 20.14 3.78
C LEU A 191 -21.53 21.29 2.98
N ASN A 192 -21.73 22.54 3.35
CA ASN A 192 -21.04 23.66 2.70
C ASN A 192 -19.58 23.76 3.18
N THR A 193 -18.65 23.78 2.24
CA THR A 193 -17.22 23.92 2.52
C THR A 193 -16.58 25.00 1.65
N LYS A 194 -15.52 25.62 2.16
CA LYS A 194 -14.72 26.59 1.39
C LYS A 194 -13.73 25.86 0.50
N ALA A 195 -13.50 26.38 -0.71
CA ALA A 195 -12.46 25.89 -1.60
C ALA A 195 -11.06 26.14 -1.00
N TYR A 196 -10.13 25.25 -1.28
CA TYR A 196 -8.72 25.45 -0.95
C TYR A 196 -8.05 26.35 -1.98
N THR A 197 -7.12 27.20 -1.54
CA THR A 197 -6.29 28.05 -2.42
C THR A 197 -5.31 27.18 -3.23
N MET A 198 -5.08 27.58 -4.48
CA MET A 198 -4.22 26.84 -5.39
C MET A 198 -3.13 27.71 -6.02
N THR A 199 -2.04 27.07 -6.43
CA THR A 199 -0.99 27.68 -7.25
C THR A 199 -1.32 27.51 -8.75
N LEU A 200 -0.81 28.40 -9.60
CA LEU A 200 -1.03 28.36 -11.06
C LEU A 200 -0.72 26.98 -11.69
N LYS A 201 0.39 26.34 -11.30
CA LYS A 201 0.74 24.99 -11.80
C LYS A 201 -0.30 23.92 -11.46
N LYS A 202 -0.92 24.03 -10.28
CA LYS A 202 -1.99 23.09 -9.88
C LYS A 202 -3.27 23.35 -10.65
N GLU A 203 -3.51 24.60 -11.00
CA GLU A 203 -4.69 25.02 -11.79
C GLU A 203 -4.64 24.50 -13.23
N GLU A 204 -3.48 24.58 -13.89
CA GLU A 204 -3.28 23.99 -15.22
C GLU A 204 -3.50 22.47 -15.23
N ALA A 205 -2.92 21.78 -14.26
CA ALA A 205 -3.12 20.33 -14.11
C ALA A 205 -4.59 19.97 -13.86
N LEU A 206 -5.30 20.81 -13.11
CA LEU A 206 -6.73 20.67 -12.86
C LEU A 206 -7.56 20.81 -14.12
N ASN A 207 -7.31 21.83 -14.92
CA ASN A 207 -8.03 22.08 -16.16
C ASN A 207 -7.87 20.90 -17.12
N GLN A 208 -6.66 20.39 -17.29
CA GLN A 208 -6.41 19.21 -18.13
C GLN A 208 -7.14 17.96 -17.62
N TRP A 209 -7.15 17.76 -16.30
CA TRP A 209 -7.89 16.66 -15.68
C TRP A 209 -9.39 16.81 -15.89
N LEU A 210 -9.94 18.00 -15.63
CA LEU A 210 -11.36 18.33 -15.77
C LEU A 210 -11.86 18.07 -17.20
N ASP A 211 -11.16 18.62 -18.20
CA ASP A 211 -11.51 18.44 -19.61
C ASP A 211 -11.51 16.95 -20.01
N LYS A 212 -10.57 16.18 -19.46
CA LYS A 212 -10.50 14.73 -19.70
C LYS A 212 -11.68 13.99 -19.09
N GLN A 213 -12.09 14.34 -17.86
CA GLN A 213 -13.20 13.68 -17.18
C GLN A 213 -14.54 14.02 -17.82
N LEU A 214 -14.76 15.31 -18.18
CA LEU A 214 -15.96 15.75 -18.89
C LEU A 214 -16.11 15.06 -20.26
N LYS A 215 -15.02 14.97 -21.05
CA LYS A 215 -15.03 14.27 -22.34
C LYS A 215 -15.30 12.78 -22.20
N ALA A 216 -14.92 12.19 -21.07
CA ALA A 216 -15.19 10.78 -20.77
C ALA A 216 -16.59 10.55 -20.17
N GLY A 217 -17.35 11.58 -19.86
CA GLY A 217 -18.67 11.49 -19.23
C GLY A 217 -18.64 11.02 -17.77
N LEU A 218 -17.47 11.04 -17.12
CA LEU A 218 -17.32 10.60 -15.74
C LEU A 218 -17.77 11.64 -14.72
N ILE A 219 -17.87 12.88 -15.13
CA ILE A 219 -18.39 14.03 -14.37
C ILE A 219 -19.24 14.89 -15.27
N VAL A 220 -20.20 15.61 -14.68
CA VAL A 220 -21.03 16.62 -15.36
C VAL A 220 -21.13 17.87 -14.50
N GLU A 221 -21.55 18.99 -15.09
CA GLU A 221 -21.84 20.22 -14.34
C GLU A 221 -23.02 20.00 -13.40
N SER A 222 -22.93 20.58 -12.20
CA SER A 222 -23.94 20.40 -11.14
C SER A 222 -24.54 21.71 -10.69
N LYS A 223 -25.80 21.65 -10.27
CA LYS A 223 -26.52 22.73 -9.58
C LYS A 223 -26.80 22.38 -8.12
N SER A 224 -26.16 21.36 -7.58
CA SER A 224 -26.37 20.87 -6.22
C SER A 224 -26.02 21.95 -5.18
N ARG A 225 -26.71 21.89 -4.06
CA ARG A 225 -26.41 22.70 -2.87
C ARG A 225 -25.28 22.12 -2.01
N TYR A 226 -24.90 20.86 -2.29
CA TYR A 226 -23.84 20.15 -1.55
C TYR A 226 -22.53 20.29 -2.28
N VAL A 227 -21.49 20.60 -1.53
CA VAL A 227 -20.20 20.93 -2.11
C VAL A 227 -19.09 20.34 -1.26
N ALA A 228 -18.30 19.46 -1.84
CA ALA A 228 -17.04 19.00 -1.28
C ALA A 228 -15.88 19.82 -1.86
N PRO A 229 -14.87 20.21 -1.08
CA PRO A 229 -13.65 20.80 -1.62
C PRO A 229 -12.75 19.69 -2.17
N TYR A 230 -11.73 20.08 -2.91
CA TYR A 230 -10.69 19.18 -3.40
C TYR A 230 -9.32 19.72 -3.06
N PHE A 231 -8.33 18.83 -3.04
CA PHE A 231 -6.93 19.18 -2.82
C PHE A 231 -6.01 18.24 -3.58
N TYR A 232 -4.75 18.67 -3.73
CA TYR A 232 -3.73 17.87 -4.41
C TYR A 232 -2.75 17.25 -3.42
N ILE A 233 -2.48 15.95 -3.63
CA ILE A 233 -1.38 15.24 -2.97
C ILE A 233 -0.30 14.98 -4.02
N PRO A 234 0.97 15.36 -3.76
CA PRO A 234 2.07 14.99 -4.63
C PRO A 234 2.31 13.48 -4.56
N LYS A 235 2.35 12.83 -5.71
CA LYS A 235 2.79 11.43 -5.82
C LYS A 235 4.31 11.36 -5.70
N LYS A 236 4.83 10.14 -5.52
CA LYS A 236 6.28 9.87 -5.46
C LYS A 236 7.03 10.27 -6.73
N ASP A 237 6.35 10.23 -7.88
CA ASP A 237 6.85 10.65 -9.20
C ASP A 237 6.69 12.15 -9.49
N SER A 238 6.41 12.97 -8.45
CA SER A 238 6.15 14.40 -8.53
C SER A 238 4.87 14.77 -9.33
N SER A 239 4.11 13.81 -9.81
CA SER A 239 2.79 14.08 -10.38
C SER A 239 1.78 14.43 -9.29
N LEU A 240 0.74 15.15 -9.65
CA LEU A 240 -0.29 15.60 -8.73
C LEU A 240 -1.49 14.64 -8.77
N TRP A 241 -1.92 14.19 -7.58
CA TRP A 241 -3.14 13.42 -7.41
C TRP A 241 -4.24 14.29 -6.85
N LEU A 242 -5.31 14.47 -7.61
CA LEU A 242 -6.50 15.19 -7.20
C LEU A 242 -7.33 14.29 -6.26
N ILE A 243 -7.70 14.83 -5.11
CA ILE A 243 -8.54 14.14 -4.13
C ILE A 243 -9.71 15.06 -3.77
N GLN A 244 -10.92 14.54 -3.85
CA GLN A 244 -12.11 15.18 -3.36
C GLN A 244 -12.23 14.93 -1.85
N ASP A 245 -12.49 15.98 -1.07
CA ASP A 245 -12.62 15.87 0.37
C ASP A 245 -14.07 15.59 0.80
N TYR A 246 -14.42 14.32 0.76
CA TYR A 246 -15.75 13.86 1.15
C TYR A 246 -15.90 13.56 2.66
N ARG A 247 -14.96 14.00 3.53
CA ARG A 247 -15.03 13.70 4.98
C ARG A 247 -16.36 14.14 5.61
N LYS A 248 -16.92 15.28 5.23
CA LYS A 248 -18.23 15.73 5.69
C LYS A 248 -19.36 14.84 5.17
N LEU A 249 -19.33 14.47 3.90
CA LEU A 249 -20.27 13.53 3.31
C LEU A 249 -20.22 12.17 4.00
N ILE A 250 -19.00 11.67 4.30
CA ILE A 250 -18.80 10.39 5.00
C ILE A 250 -19.45 10.39 6.39
N GLN A 251 -19.41 11.52 7.11
CA GLN A 251 -19.99 11.63 8.45
C GLN A 251 -21.52 11.43 8.44
N VAL A 252 -22.18 11.84 7.37
CA VAL A 252 -23.63 11.78 7.22
C VAL A 252 -24.10 10.65 6.30
N THR A 253 -23.17 9.87 5.74
CA THR A 253 -23.49 8.70 4.93
C THR A 253 -23.74 7.48 5.81
N ILE A 254 -24.86 6.79 5.58
CA ILE A 254 -25.17 5.52 6.24
C ILE A 254 -24.15 4.49 5.78
N LYS A 255 -23.41 3.93 6.74
CA LYS A 255 -22.34 2.96 6.44
C LYS A 255 -22.92 1.61 6.06
N GLY A 256 -22.53 1.08 4.92
CA GLY A 256 -22.89 -0.26 4.47
C GLY A 256 -22.41 -1.34 5.45
N LYS A 257 -23.18 -2.42 5.57
CA LYS A 257 -22.90 -3.55 6.48
C LYS A 257 -22.08 -4.66 5.84
N THR A 258 -21.84 -4.63 4.52
CA THR A 258 -21.07 -5.67 3.82
C THR A 258 -19.67 -5.78 4.43
N PRO A 259 -19.27 -6.95 4.94
CA PRO A 259 -17.92 -7.14 5.47
C PRO A 259 -16.90 -7.11 4.33
N LEU A 260 -15.71 -6.57 4.61
CA LEU A 260 -14.55 -6.79 3.75
C LEU A 260 -13.90 -8.12 4.14
N PRO A 261 -13.29 -8.86 3.21
CA PRO A 261 -12.55 -10.06 3.53
C PRO A 261 -11.45 -9.77 4.56
N LEU A 262 -11.23 -10.69 5.48
CA LEU A 262 -10.12 -10.58 6.41
C LEU A 262 -8.81 -10.88 5.67
N ILE A 263 -7.82 -10.00 5.81
CA ILE A 263 -6.51 -10.16 5.15
C ILE A 263 -5.88 -11.50 5.51
N GLY A 264 -6.05 -11.96 6.77
CA GLY A 264 -5.57 -13.27 7.22
C GLY A 264 -6.15 -14.43 6.39
N GLU A 265 -7.46 -14.43 6.14
CA GLU A 265 -8.13 -15.45 5.33
C GLU A 265 -7.65 -15.45 3.87
N VAL A 266 -7.42 -14.26 3.31
CA VAL A 266 -6.86 -14.13 1.95
C VAL A 266 -5.44 -14.71 1.91
N ILE A 267 -4.60 -14.38 2.91
CA ILE A 267 -3.23 -14.90 3.00
C ILE A 267 -3.23 -16.44 3.19
N ASP A 268 -4.17 -16.98 3.98
CA ASP A 268 -4.26 -18.43 4.20
C ASP A 268 -4.61 -19.16 2.90
N LYS A 269 -5.54 -18.62 2.09
CA LYS A 269 -5.81 -19.15 0.74
C LYS A 269 -4.57 -19.11 -0.16
N LEU A 270 -3.75 -18.05 -0.07
CA LEU A 270 -2.53 -17.93 -0.87
C LEU A 270 -1.47 -18.98 -0.49
N LYS A 271 -1.41 -19.43 0.77
CA LYS A 271 -0.43 -20.44 1.22
C LYS A 271 -0.59 -21.80 0.56
N GLU A 272 -1.79 -22.14 0.11
CA GLU A 272 -2.09 -23.44 -0.51
C GLU A 272 -1.62 -23.53 -1.96
N ALA A 273 -1.36 -22.40 -2.61
CA ALA A 273 -0.96 -22.32 -4.00
C ALA A 273 0.55 -22.11 -4.15
N LYS A 274 1.11 -22.61 -5.27
CA LYS A 274 2.52 -22.41 -5.65
C LYS A 274 2.69 -21.43 -6.81
N TYR A 275 1.67 -21.27 -7.62
CA TYR A 275 1.65 -20.42 -8.82
C TYR A 275 0.50 -19.44 -8.71
N PHE A 276 0.76 -18.21 -9.15
CA PHE A 276 -0.20 -17.11 -9.02
C PHE A 276 -0.27 -16.31 -10.31
N ASN A 277 -1.47 -15.93 -10.69
CA ASN A 277 -1.68 -14.92 -11.72
C ASN A 277 -2.44 -13.73 -11.12
N LYS A 278 -1.78 -12.57 -11.07
CA LYS A 278 -2.39 -11.35 -10.55
C LYS A 278 -3.01 -10.56 -11.69
N LEU A 279 -4.28 -10.25 -11.55
CA LEU A 279 -5.04 -9.41 -12.45
C LEU A 279 -5.35 -8.07 -11.76
N ASP A 280 -5.20 -6.97 -12.48
CA ASP A 280 -5.50 -5.63 -12.02
C ASP A 280 -6.60 -5.01 -12.90
N LEU A 281 -7.70 -4.60 -12.32
CA LEU A 281 -8.82 -4.03 -13.05
C LEU A 281 -8.52 -2.60 -13.50
N ILE A 282 -8.71 -2.36 -14.79
CA ILE A 282 -8.60 -1.01 -15.35
C ILE A 282 -9.80 -0.18 -14.85
N TRP A 283 -9.53 1.06 -14.40
CA TRP A 283 -10.53 2.01 -13.90
C TRP A 283 -11.24 1.62 -12.60
N ARG A 284 -11.11 0.42 -12.11
CA ARG A 284 -11.57 -0.01 -10.78
C ARG A 284 -12.96 0.56 -10.44
N TYR A 285 -13.01 1.44 -9.44
CA TYR A 285 -14.26 2.06 -8.97
C TYR A 285 -15.01 2.84 -10.05
N ASN A 286 -14.30 3.43 -11.01
CA ASN A 286 -14.93 4.21 -12.07
C ASN A 286 -15.72 3.35 -13.08
N ASN A 287 -15.69 2.03 -12.97
CA ASN A 287 -16.55 1.13 -13.73
C ASN A 287 -17.97 1.00 -13.15
N VAL A 288 -18.20 1.49 -11.94
CA VAL A 288 -19.50 1.45 -11.27
C VAL A 288 -20.13 2.83 -11.33
N GLN A 289 -21.30 2.96 -11.91
CA GLN A 289 -22.02 4.23 -11.94
C GLN A 289 -22.60 4.57 -10.56
N ILE A 290 -22.79 5.86 -10.30
CA ILE A 290 -23.59 6.31 -9.17
C ILE A 290 -25.06 6.13 -9.57
N LYS A 291 -25.87 5.61 -8.65
CA LYS A 291 -27.30 5.39 -8.88
C LYS A 291 -27.98 6.70 -9.27
N GLU A 292 -28.90 6.62 -10.20
CA GLU A 292 -29.71 7.75 -10.65
C GLU A 292 -30.32 8.49 -9.46
N ASP A 293 -30.39 9.80 -9.53
CA ASP A 293 -30.81 10.69 -8.44
C ASP A 293 -29.93 10.66 -7.16
N ASN A 294 -28.72 10.09 -7.23
CA ASN A 294 -27.74 10.15 -6.15
C ASN A 294 -26.48 10.98 -6.50
N GLU A 295 -26.31 11.32 -7.77
CA GLU A 295 -25.11 12.01 -8.29
C GLU A 295 -24.93 13.39 -7.62
N TRP A 296 -26.02 14.11 -7.37
CA TRP A 296 -26.04 15.42 -6.73
C TRP A 296 -25.49 15.42 -5.30
N LYS A 297 -25.34 14.25 -4.66
CA LYS A 297 -24.74 14.08 -3.33
C LYS A 297 -23.20 14.05 -3.41
N ALA A 298 -22.63 13.63 -4.54
CA ALA A 298 -21.20 13.49 -4.78
C ALA A 298 -20.61 14.66 -5.58
N VAL A 299 -20.92 15.87 -5.16
CA VAL A 299 -20.52 17.12 -5.84
C VAL A 299 -19.25 17.69 -5.24
N PHE A 300 -18.41 18.27 -6.08
CA PHE A 300 -17.20 18.98 -5.67
C PHE A 300 -17.05 20.32 -6.37
N LEU A 301 -16.44 21.29 -5.65
CA LEU A 301 -16.26 22.67 -6.11
C LEU A 301 -14.88 22.81 -6.75
N MET A 302 -14.86 23.31 -7.97
CA MET A 302 -13.64 23.72 -8.67
C MET A 302 -13.68 25.21 -9.02
N ASN A 303 -12.55 25.75 -9.50
CA ASN A 303 -12.45 27.14 -9.94
C ASN A 303 -13.37 27.45 -11.16
N LYS A 304 -13.78 26.44 -11.94
CA LYS A 304 -14.69 26.55 -13.09
C LYS A 304 -16.16 26.28 -12.79
N GLY A 305 -16.49 25.92 -11.53
CA GLY A 305 -17.87 25.62 -11.15
C GLY A 305 -18.03 24.38 -10.28
N LEU A 306 -19.26 23.91 -10.21
CA LEU A 306 -19.63 22.69 -9.48
C LEU A 306 -19.74 21.52 -10.45
N PHE A 307 -19.21 20.39 -10.05
CA PHE A 307 -19.24 19.16 -10.84
C PHE A 307 -19.68 18.00 -9.97
N GLU A 308 -20.52 17.14 -10.51
CA GLU A 308 -20.97 15.91 -9.86
C GLU A 308 -20.39 14.69 -10.54
N LEU A 309 -20.12 13.67 -9.74
CA LEU A 309 -19.59 12.40 -10.21
C LEU A 309 -20.72 11.55 -10.80
N GLN A 310 -20.49 10.98 -11.98
CA GLN A 310 -21.39 10.02 -12.60
C GLN A 310 -21.00 8.57 -12.24
N VAL A 311 -19.80 8.37 -11.73
CA VAL A 311 -19.25 7.07 -11.36
C VAL A 311 -18.70 7.09 -9.94
N MET A 312 -18.56 5.93 -9.37
CA MET A 312 -17.96 5.76 -8.04
C MET A 312 -16.49 6.15 -8.06
N TYR A 313 -16.06 6.92 -7.07
CA TYR A 313 -14.69 7.41 -6.91
C TYR A 313 -14.09 7.00 -5.58
N PHE A 314 -12.75 7.10 -5.50
CA PHE A 314 -12.04 7.02 -4.24
C PHE A 314 -12.48 8.15 -3.29
N GLY A 315 -12.65 7.82 -2.00
CA GLY A 315 -13.04 8.80 -0.98
C GLY A 315 -14.53 8.81 -0.65
N LEU A 316 -15.40 8.18 -1.42
CA LEU A 316 -16.78 7.95 -1.01
C LEU A 316 -16.86 6.82 0.03
N CYS A 317 -17.77 6.95 1.01
CA CYS A 317 -17.82 6.13 2.23
C CYS A 317 -17.86 4.62 1.97
N ASN A 318 -18.78 4.20 1.12
CA ASN A 318 -19.10 2.79 0.90
C ASN A 318 -18.44 2.20 -0.36
N SER A 319 -17.61 2.96 -1.10
CA SER A 319 -17.01 2.51 -2.36
C SER A 319 -16.27 1.17 -2.24
N PRO A 320 -15.39 0.95 -1.23
CA PRO A 320 -14.70 -0.33 -1.11
C PRO A 320 -15.65 -1.51 -0.89
N ARG A 321 -16.65 -1.31 -0.04
CA ARG A 321 -17.63 -2.36 0.31
C ARG A 321 -18.57 -2.70 -0.84
N THR A 322 -19.04 -1.67 -1.55
CA THR A 322 -19.89 -1.85 -2.74
C THR A 322 -19.12 -2.58 -3.82
N PHE A 323 -17.89 -2.18 -4.09
CA PHE A 323 -17.05 -2.82 -5.08
C PHE A 323 -16.75 -4.27 -4.72
N GLN A 324 -16.41 -4.56 -3.46
CA GLN A 324 -16.19 -5.93 -2.98
C GLN A 324 -17.45 -6.80 -3.17
N ARG A 325 -18.64 -6.26 -2.86
CA ARG A 325 -19.92 -6.96 -3.05
C ARG A 325 -20.16 -7.32 -4.52
N ILE A 326 -19.93 -6.37 -5.42
CA ILE A 326 -20.05 -6.58 -6.86
C ILE A 326 -19.09 -7.67 -7.32
N MET A 327 -17.84 -7.59 -6.94
CA MET A 327 -16.82 -8.57 -7.32
C MET A 327 -17.13 -9.96 -6.75
N ASN A 328 -17.60 -10.03 -5.51
CA ASN A 328 -18.02 -11.29 -4.91
C ASN A 328 -19.21 -11.92 -5.65
N SER A 329 -20.13 -11.11 -6.15
CA SER A 329 -21.27 -11.62 -6.92
C SER A 329 -20.88 -12.07 -8.32
N ILE A 330 -20.06 -11.28 -9.02
CA ILE A 330 -19.61 -11.63 -10.38
C ILE A 330 -18.75 -12.90 -10.37
N PHE A 331 -17.88 -13.05 -9.37
CA PHE A 331 -16.94 -14.16 -9.29
C PHE A 331 -17.33 -15.21 -8.23
N GLN A 332 -18.61 -15.30 -7.89
CA GLN A 332 -19.09 -16.15 -6.80
C GLN A 332 -18.65 -17.61 -6.95
N GLU A 333 -18.77 -18.19 -8.12
CA GLU A 333 -18.39 -19.58 -8.41
C GLU A 333 -16.88 -19.79 -8.21
N LEU A 334 -16.05 -18.96 -8.84
CA LEU A 334 -14.58 -19.05 -8.74
C LEU A 334 -14.05 -18.82 -7.32
N LEU A 335 -14.74 -18.00 -6.55
CA LEU A 335 -14.41 -17.75 -5.14
C LEU A 335 -14.75 -18.94 -4.25
N HIS A 336 -15.89 -19.61 -4.55
CA HIS A 336 -16.34 -20.79 -3.83
C HIS A 336 -15.48 -22.02 -4.13
N GLU A 337 -15.07 -22.18 -5.37
CA GLU A 337 -14.15 -23.25 -5.80
C GLU A 337 -12.70 -23.04 -5.35
N GLY A 338 -12.39 -21.89 -4.76
CA GLY A 338 -11.04 -21.56 -4.32
C GLY A 338 -10.04 -21.30 -5.47
N VAL A 339 -10.55 -21.08 -6.69
CA VAL A 339 -9.76 -20.74 -7.88
C VAL A 339 -9.23 -19.33 -7.80
N LEU A 340 -10.04 -18.43 -7.22
CA LEU A 340 -9.78 -17.00 -7.15
C LEU A 340 -9.74 -16.52 -5.68
N ALA A 341 -8.80 -15.67 -5.38
CA ALA A 341 -8.82 -14.84 -4.18
C ALA A 341 -8.94 -13.38 -4.59
N ASN A 342 -9.84 -12.62 -3.97
CA ASN A 342 -9.98 -11.20 -4.24
C ASN A 342 -9.97 -10.37 -2.97
N TYR A 343 -9.37 -9.19 -3.06
CA TYR A 343 -9.45 -8.15 -2.05
C TYR A 343 -9.63 -6.81 -2.77
N MET A 344 -10.87 -6.31 -2.79
CA MET A 344 -11.29 -5.14 -3.56
C MET A 344 -10.95 -5.28 -5.07
N ASP A 345 -9.95 -4.57 -5.54
CA ASP A 345 -9.52 -4.51 -6.93
C ASP A 345 -8.33 -5.43 -7.27
N ASP A 346 -7.76 -6.09 -6.26
CA ASP A 346 -6.69 -7.07 -6.42
C ASP A 346 -7.26 -8.48 -6.56
N PHE A 347 -7.07 -9.10 -7.73
CA PHE A 347 -7.49 -10.45 -8.05
C PHE A 347 -6.26 -11.34 -8.21
N VAL A 348 -6.31 -12.50 -7.59
CA VAL A 348 -5.24 -13.49 -7.67
C VAL A 348 -5.83 -14.85 -7.99
N ILE A 349 -5.50 -15.40 -9.16
CA ILE A 349 -5.81 -16.77 -9.54
C ILE A 349 -4.78 -17.68 -8.89
N LEU A 350 -5.24 -18.79 -8.29
CA LEU A 350 -4.46 -19.70 -7.47
C LEU A 350 -4.33 -21.05 -8.17
N ALA A 351 -3.09 -21.60 -8.20
CA ALA A 351 -2.85 -22.91 -8.76
C ALA A 351 -1.68 -23.64 -8.06
N ARG A 352 -1.71 -24.96 -8.12
CA ARG A 352 -0.64 -25.82 -7.61
C ARG A 352 0.41 -26.16 -8.67
N THR A 353 0.03 -26.12 -9.94
CA THR A 353 0.92 -26.34 -11.09
C THR A 353 0.78 -25.23 -12.13
N MET A 354 1.73 -25.14 -13.05
CA MET A 354 1.69 -24.13 -14.12
C MET A 354 0.60 -24.45 -15.16
N GLU A 355 0.32 -25.72 -15.39
CA GLU A 355 -0.73 -26.20 -16.27
C GLU A 355 -2.10 -25.79 -15.75
N GLU A 356 -2.35 -26.05 -14.46
CA GLU A 356 -3.56 -25.64 -13.75
C GLU A 356 -3.75 -24.11 -13.78
N LEU A 357 -2.64 -23.32 -13.62
CA LEU A 357 -2.72 -21.87 -13.70
C LEU A 357 -3.18 -21.39 -15.07
N LYS A 358 -2.71 -22.01 -16.15
CA LYS A 358 -3.12 -21.68 -17.51
C LYS A 358 -4.59 -21.96 -17.73
N GLU A 359 -5.06 -23.15 -17.34
CA GLU A 359 -6.48 -23.53 -17.44
C GLU A 359 -7.41 -22.59 -16.67
N LYS A 360 -7.05 -22.27 -15.44
CA LYS A 360 -7.83 -21.35 -14.59
C LYS A 360 -7.78 -19.89 -15.04
N THR A 361 -6.84 -19.52 -15.87
CA THR A 361 -6.70 -18.13 -16.37
C THR A 361 -7.52 -17.87 -17.63
N ILE A 362 -7.90 -18.93 -18.35
CA ILE A 362 -8.70 -18.90 -19.57
C ILE A 362 -10.20 -18.94 -19.21
#